data_a9458b1b34c67732fb1f3e3c38e56856
#
_entry.id   a9458b1b34c67732fb1f3e3c38e56856
#
_cell.length_a   1.000
_cell.length_b   1.000
_cell.length_c   1.000
_cell.angle_alpha   90.00
_cell.angle_beta   90.00
_cell.angle_gamma   90.00
#
_symmetry.space_group_name_H-M   'P 1'
#
loop_
_entity.id
_entity.type
_entity.pdbx_description
1 polymer ?
#
loop_
_entity_poly.entity_id
_entity_poly.type
_entity_poly.pdbx_seq_one_letter_code
_entity_poly.pdbx_strand_id
1 'polypeptide(L)'
;EWCAARHSLDYTRLPDWFLLFDVFEGSSGHFWSSSRRDDLAAELGLATTPCLAQGRFTLSDLSAKVQLWPSRFRDGPLEGIVVRRESGGWCERRAKLVRGDFTQGITDHWRNRQIQWNRLSTELAT
;
A
#
# COMPACT_ATOMS: atom_id res chain seq x y z
N GLU A 1 -0.37 -8.03 3.42
CA GLU A 1 0.96 -8.36 2.91
C GLU A 1 1.98 -8.41 4.04
N TRP A 2 2.86 -9.40 3.99
CA TRP A 2 4.00 -9.52 4.89
C TRP A 2 5.16 -8.70 4.34
N CYS A 3 5.56 -7.66 5.05
CA CYS A 3 6.49 -6.64 4.56
C CYS A 3 7.89 -6.72 5.19
N ALA A 4 8.22 -7.78 5.92
CA ALA A 4 9.50 -7.87 6.62
C ALA A 4 10.69 -7.92 5.66
N ALA A 5 10.61 -8.69 4.59
CA ALA A 5 11.68 -8.80 3.60
C ALA A 5 11.62 -7.66 2.59
N ARG A 6 12.79 -7.09 2.31
CA ARG A 6 12.91 -6.04 1.29
C ARG A 6 12.79 -6.65 -0.10
N HIS A 7 11.84 -6.17 -0.89
CA HIS A 7 11.68 -6.58 -2.28
C HIS A 7 12.44 -5.66 -3.23
N SER A 8 12.20 -4.36 -3.15
CA SER A 8 12.85 -3.35 -4.00
C SER A 8 13.24 -2.10 -3.22
N LEU A 9 12.32 -1.52 -2.47
CA LEU A 9 12.58 -0.34 -1.66
C LEU A 9 12.88 -0.72 -0.22
N ASP A 10 13.73 0.07 0.42
CA ASP A 10 14.08 -0.06 1.82
C ASP A 10 13.08 0.73 2.67
N TYR A 11 12.10 0.04 3.23
CA TYR A 11 11.13 0.64 4.13
C TYR A 11 11.69 0.67 5.56
N THR A 12 11.81 1.87 6.10
CA THR A 12 12.44 2.11 7.40
C THR A 12 11.44 2.44 8.50
N ARG A 13 10.18 2.69 8.16
CA ARG A 13 9.13 3.14 9.07
C ARG A 13 7.82 2.39 8.86
N LEU A 14 7.85 1.09 8.72
CA LEU A 14 6.62 0.29 8.62
C LEU A 14 5.87 0.32 9.95
N PRO A 15 4.52 0.43 9.94
CA PRO A 15 3.72 0.37 11.15
C PRO A 15 3.70 -1.03 11.77
N ASP A 16 3.82 -2.07 10.94
CA ASP A 16 3.89 -3.46 11.36
C ASP A 16 4.50 -4.28 10.22
N TRP A 17 4.89 -5.52 10.51
CA TRP A 17 5.39 -6.45 9.49
C TRP A 17 4.30 -6.92 8.54
N PHE A 18 3.06 -6.96 8.99
CA PHE A 18 1.92 -7.34 8.16
C PHE A 18 1.00 -6.14 7.96
N LEU A 19 0.69 -5.84 6.70
CA LEU A 19 -0.26 -4.79 6.32
C LEU A 19 -1.45 -5.42 5.62
N LEU A 20 -2.65 -5.19 6.16
CA LEU A 20 -3.89 -5.58 5.50
C LEU A 20 -4.26 -4.51 4.47
N PHE A 21 -4.36 -4.88 3.21
CA PHE A 21 -4.73 -3.92 2.17
C PHE A 21 -6.06 -4.24 1.49
N ASP A 22 -6.46 -5.49 1.45
CA ASP A 22 -7.72 -5.92 0.84
C ASP A 22 -8.35 -7.08 1.60
N VAL A 23 -9.69 -7.13 1.55
CA VAL A 23 -10.48 -8.29 1.97
C VAL A 23 -11.35 -8.70 0.80
N PHE A 24 -11.21 -9.94 0.36
CA PHE A 24 -12.01 -10.52 -0.71
C PHE A 24 -13.03 -11.47 -0.11
N GLU A 25 -14.31 -11.26 -0.45
CA GLU A 25 -15.39 -12.13 -0.01
C GLU A 25 -15.72 -13.15 -1.09
N GLY A 26 -15.32 -14.39 -0.87
CA GLY A 26 -15.47 -15.46 -1.86
C GLY A 26 -16.91 -15.75 -2.25
N SER A 27 -17.86 -15.62 -1.30
CA SER A 27 -19.28 -15.90 -1.57
C SER A 27 -19.92 -14.85 -2.50
N SER A 28 -19.50 -13.60 -2.44
CA SER A 28 -20.01 -12.53 -3.31
C SER A 28 -19.13 -12.28 -4.54
N GLY A 29 -17.87 -12.70 -4.49
CA GLY A 29 -16.90 -12.42 -5.56
C GLY A 29 -16.43 -10.98 -5.59
N HIS A 30 -16.58 -10.24 -4.49
CA HIS A 30 -16.25 -8.82 -4.43
C HIS A 30 -15.28 -8.51 -3.30
N PHE A 31 -14.51 -7.44 -3.48
CA PHE A 31 -13.66 -6.87 -2.43
C PHE A 31 -14.46 -5.92 -1.56
N TRP A 32 -14.13 -5.89 -0.28
CA TRP A 32 -14.72 -4.96 0.67
C TRP A 32 -14.22 -3.53 0.43
N SER A 33 -15.05 -2.55 0.83
CA SER A 33 -14.61 -1.17 0.90
C SER A 33 -13.47 -0.98 1.90
N SER A 34 -12.72 0.10 1.78
CA SER A 34 -11.66 0.46 2.72
C SER A 34 -12.19 0.62 4.14
N SER A 35 -13.39 1.20 4.30
CA SER A 35 -14.01 1.37 5.61
C SER A 35 -14.27 0.03 6.30
N ARG A 36 -14.84 -0.94 5.61
CA ARG A 36 -15.08 -2.27 6.16
C ARG A 36 -13.77 -3.00 6.47
N ARG A 37 -12.81 -2.90 5.57
CA ARG A 37 -11.46 -3.45 5.78
C ARG A 37 -10.83 -2.89 7.04
N ASP A 38 -10.88 -1.57 7.22
CA ASP A 38 -10.27 -0.90 8.36
C ASP A 38 -10.95 -1.28 9.68
N ASP A 39 -12.27 -1.43 9.68
CA ASP A 39 -13.01 -1.92 10.85
C ASP A 39 -12.58 -3.33 11.25
N LEU A 40 -12.44 -4.23 10.28
CA LEU A 40 -11.95 -5.57 10.54
C LEU A 40 -10.50 -5.55 11.06
N ALA A 41 -9.66 -4.75 10.45
CA ALA A 41 -8.27 -4.61 10.89
C ALA A 41 -8.16 -4.12 12.33
N ALA A 42 -8.97 -3.12 12.70
CA ALA A 42 -9.02 -2.62 14.07
C ALA A 42 -9.44 -3.71 15.06
N GLU A 43 -10.45 -4.50 14.69
CA GLU A 43 -10.94 -5.61 15.51
C GLU A 43 -9.86 -6.69 15.71
N LEU A 44 -9.08 -6.97 14.68
CA LEU A 44 -8.02 -7.99 14.71
C LEU A 44 -6.65 -7.46 15.18
N GLY A 45 -6.53 -6.16 15.43
CA GLY A 45 -5.26 -5.55 15.79
C GLY A 45 -4.24 -5.48 14.66
N LEU A 46 -4.71 -5.38 13.41
CA LEU A 46 -3.84 -5.34 12.23
C LEU A 46 -3.66 -3.91 11.73
N ALA A 47 -2.48 -3.60 11.23
CA ALA A 47 -2.22 -2.36 10.53
C ALA A 47 -2.74 -2.43 9.09
N THR A 48 -3.15 -1.29 8.54
CA THR A 48 -3.63 -1.18 7.17
C THR A 48 -2.76 -0.22 6.36
N THR A 49 -2.91 -0.29 5.03
CA THR A 49 -2.30 0.70 4.14
C THR A 49 -2.98 2.05 4.32
N PRO A 50 -2.23 3.17 4.29
CA PRO A 50 -2.81 4.48 4.52
C PRO A 50 -3.63 4.97 3.32
N CYS A 51 -4.69 5.72 3.62
CA CYS A 51 -5.43 6.47 2.60
C CYS A 51 -4.77 7.84 2.43
N LEU A 52 -4.32 8.14 1.22
CA LEU A 52 -3.61 9.40 0.93
C LEU A 52 -4.56 10.53 0.56
N ALA A 53 -5.67 10.22 -0.09
CA ALA A 53 -6.68 11.20 -0.49
C ALA A 53 -7.99 10.53 -0.87
N GLN A 54 -9.07 11.29 -0.79
CA GLN A 54 -10.41 10.90 -1.25
C GLN A 54 -11.00 12.03 -2.08
N GLY A 55 -11.77 11.69 -3.10
CA GLY A 55 -12.45 12.67 -3.94
C GLY A 55 -12.52 12.21 -5.38
N ARG A 56 -12.69 13.18 -6.26
CA ARG A 56 -12.71 12.95 -7.71
C ARG A 56 -11.37 13.40 -8.29
N PHE A 57 -10.75 12.50 -9.03
CA PHE A 57 -9.44 12.75 -9.63
C PHE A 57 -9.45 12.32 -11.09
N THR A 58 -8.76 13.08 -11.92
CA THR A 58 -8.44 12.63 -13.28
C THR A 58 -7.17 11.79 -13.23
N LEU A 59 -6.91 11.00 -14.29
CA LEU A 59 -5.66 10.26 -14.41
C LEU A 59 -4.45 11.19 -14.39
N SER A 60 -4.57 12.37 -15.01
CA SER A 60 -3.52 13.38 -15.01
C SER A 60 -3.20 13.88 -13.59
N ASP A 61 -4.25 14.15 -12.78
CA ASP A 61 -4.08 14.54 -11.38
C ASP A 61 -3.34 13.47 -10.58
N LEU A 62 -3.76 12.22 -10.73
CA LEU A 62 -3.16 11.10 -10.00
C LEU A 62 -1.72 10.84 -10.44
N SER A 63 -1.43 10.94 -11.71
CA SER A 63 -0.07 10.78 -12.24
C SER A 63 0.87 11.85 -11.68
N ALA A 64 0.41 13.08 -11.57
CA ALA A 64 1.18 14.17 -10.96
C ALA A 64 1.41 13.92 -9.47
N LYS A 65 0.40 13.49 -8.75
CA LYS A 65 0.47 13.22 -7.31
C LYS A 65 1.41 12.07 -6.98
N VAL A 66 1.41 11.01 -7.78
CA VAL A 66 2.34 9.88 -7.62
C VAL A 66 3.79 10.33 -7.68
N GLN A 67 4.10 11.33 -8.51
CA GLN A 67 5.46 11.87 -8.62
C GLN A 67 5.85 12.76 -7.43
N LEU A 68 4.86 13.41 -6.80
CA LEU A 68 5.12 14.42 -5.77
C LEU A 68 4.95 13.89 -4.34
N TRP A 69 4.08 12.92 -4.11
CA TRP A 69 3.80 12.44 -2.76
C TRP A 69 4.98 11.66 -2.18
N PRO A 70 5.35 11.95 -0.93
CA PRO A 70 6.35 11.17 -0.23
C PRO A 70 5.78 9.85 0.27
N SER A 71 6.64 8.86 0.43
CA SER A 71 6.28 7.62 1.11
C SER A 71 6.06 7.89 2.61
N ARG A 72 5.14 7.17 3.22
CA ARG A 72 4.95 7.17 4.67
C ARG A 72 5.84 6.15 5.39
N PHE A 73 6.49 5.27 4.66
CA PHE A 73 7.26 4.15 5.20
C PHE A 73 8.76 4.30 5.03
N ARG A 74 9.22 5.36 4.37
CA ARG A 74 10.63 5.65 4.14
C ARG A 74 10.81 7.12 3.76
N ASP A 75 12.04 7.62 3.83
CA ASP A 75 12.38 8.92 3.26
C ASP A 75 12.46 8.78 1.74
N GLY A 76 11.78 9.66 1.04
CA GLY A 76 11.74 9.67 -0.41
C GLY A 76 10.35 9.42 -0.98
N PRO A 77 10.25 9.28 -2.31
CA PRO A 77 8.97 9.12 -2.98
C PRO A 77 8.36 7.74 -2.75
N LEU A 78 7.04 7.66 -2.87
CA LEU A 78 6.34 6.37 -2.82
C LEU A 78 6.55 5.57 -4.11
N GLU A 79 6.36 4.25 -4.04
CA GLU A 79 6.44 3.37 -5.22
C GLU A 79 5.30 3.61 -6.20
N GLY A 80 4.12 3.80 -5.67
CA GLY A 80 2.90 3.92 -6.42
C GLY A 80 1.69 4.02 -5.49
N ILE A 81 0.52 4.04 -6.10
CA ILE A 81 -0.76 4.11 -5.38
C ILE A 81 -1.72 3.09 -5.94
N VAL A 82 -2.66 2.67 -5.10
CA VAL A 82 -3.84 1.93 -5.53
C VAL A 82 -5.02 2.89 -5.49
N VAL A 83 -5.68 3.03 -6.63
CA VAL A 83 -6.88 3.85 -6.78
C VAL A 83 -8.08 2.92 -6.65
N ARG A 84 -9.01 3.27 -5.77
CA ARG A 84 -10.17 2.45 -5.49
C ARG A 84 -11.45 3.25 -5.74
N ARG A 85 -12.40 2.64 -6.43
CA ARG A 85 -13.75 3.17 -6.58
C ARG A 85 -14.68 2.36 -5.68
N GLU A 86 -15.24 2.99 -4.67
CA GLU A 86 -15.99 2.31 -3.63
C GLU A 86 -17.41 2.84 -3.52
N SER A 87 -18.36 1.95 -3.23
CA SER A 87 -19.78 2.27 -3.06
C SER A 87 -20.47 1.17 -2.27
N GLY A 88 -21.30 1.56 -1.30
CA GLY A 88 -22.15 0.63 -0.57
C GLY A 88 -21.41 -0.47 0.20
N GLY A 89 -20.23 -0.17 0.71
CA GLY A 89 -19.44 -1.16 1.45
C GLY A 89 -18.57 -2.07 0.59
N TRP A 90 -18.51 -1.82 -0.71
CA TRP A 90 -17.76 -2.63 -1.67
C TRP A 90 -16.75 -1.81 -2.44
N CYS A 91 -15.65 -2.44 -2.85
CA CYS A 91 -14.74 -1.88 -3.84
C CYS A 91 -15.16 -2.38 -5.22
N GLU A 92 -15.72 -1.50 -6.04
CA GLU A 92 -16.24 -1.86 -7.36
C GLU A 92 -15.12 -2.05 -8.37
N ARG A 93 -14.12 -1.17 -8.32
CA ARG A 93 -12.98 -1.19 -9.24
C ARG A 93 -11.74 -0.72 -8.52
N ARG A 94 -10.60 -1.18 -8.99
CA ARG A 94 -9.29 -0.73 -8.51
C ARG A 94 -8.28 -0.77 -9.63
N ALA A 95 -7.32 0.15 -9.54
CA ALA A 95 -6.22 0.25 -10.50
C ALA A 95 -4.95 0.60 -9.74
N LYS A 96 -3.81 0.26 -10.30
CA LYS A 96 -2.51 0.54 -9.71
C LYS A 96 -1.74 1.50 -10.62
N LEU A 97 -1.20 2.56 -10.02
CA LEU A 97 -0.27 3.48 -10.67
C LEU A 97 1.08 3.36 -9.99
N VAL A 98 2.08 2.94 -10.73
CA VAL A 98 3.46 2.78 -10.25
C VAL A 98 4.33 3.84 -10.91
N ARG A 99 5.25 4.42 -10.15
CA ARG A 99 6.22 5.38 -10.70
C ARG A 99 7.05 4.69 -11.77
N GLY A 100 7.27 5.39 -12.89
CA GLY A 100 8.03 4.85 -14.01
C GLY A 100 9.49 4.53 -13.67
N ASP A 101 10.14 5.38 -12.89
CA ASP A 101 11.50 5.17 -12.43
C ASP A 101 11.63 3.94 -11.51
N PHE A 102 10.61 3.66 -10.72
CA PHE A 102 10.57 2.48 -9.87
C PHE A 102 10.58 1.19 -10.71
N THR A 103 9.71 1.09 -11.72
CA THR A 103 9.64 -0.11 -12.57
C THR A 103 10.91 -0.31 -13.38
N GLN A 104 11.57 0.76 -13.79
CA GLN A 104 12.82 0.70 -14.55
C GLN A 104 14.04 0.37 -13.69
N GLY A 105 13.97 0.65 -12.40
CA GLY A 105 15.06 0.42 -11.46
C GLY A 105 15.18 -1.02 -10.95
N ILE A 106 14.20 -1.89 -11.24
CA ILE A 106 14.22 -3.29 -10.79
C ILE A 106 15.09 -4.11 -11.73
N THR A 107 16.32 -4.41 -11.31
CA THR A 107 17.27 -5.18 -12.12
C THR A 107 17.33 -6.65 -11.72
N ASP A 108 17.06 -6.97 -10.46
CA ASP A 108 17.11 -8.33 -9.92
C ASP A 108 15.80 -8.70 -9.22
N HIS A 109 15.39 -9.94 -9.44
CA HIS A 109 14.28 -10.49 -8.68
C HIS A 109 14.71 -10.70 -7.23
N TRP A 110 13.93 -10.22 -6.26
CA TRP A 110 14.28 -10.26 -4.84
C TRP A 110 14.56 -11.69 -4.31
N ARG A 111 13.96 -12.72 -4.93
CA ARG A 111 14.19 -14.14 -4.57
C ARG A 111 15.57 -14.63 -4.93
N ASN A 112 16.24 -13.99 -5.89
CA ASN A 112 17.55 -14.40 -6.39
C ASN A 112 18.71 -13.71 -5.70
N ARG A 113 18.44 -12.93 -4.67
CA ARG A 113 19.46 -12.21 -3.92
C ARG A 113 19.35 -12.52 -2.44
N GLN A 114 20.38 -12.17 -1.69
CA GLN A 114 20.37 -12.28 -0.24
C GLN A 114 19.21 -11.47 0.34
N ILE A 115 18.49 -12.06 1.32
CA ILE A 115 17.37 -11.37 1.96
C ILE A 115 17.89 -10.17 2.74
N GLN A 116 17.27 -9.02 2.47
CA GLN A 116 17.43 -7.80 3.23
C GLN A 116 16.11 -7.48 3.92
N TRP A 117 16.17 -6.84 5.06
CA TRP A 117 14.99 -6.61 5.90
C TRP A 117 14.57 -5.14 5.88
N ASN A 118 13.27 -4.91 5.81
CA ASN A 118 12.68 -3.63 6.12
C ASN A 118 12.66 -3.42 7.63
N ARG A 119 12.27 -2.23 8.07
CA ARG A 119 12.28 -1.85 9.48
C ARG A 119 10.95 -1.24 9.89
N LEU A 120 10.58 -1.46 11.14
CA LEU A 120 9.40 -0.84 11.72
C LEU A 120 9.69 0.60 12.18
N SER A 121 8.60 1.37 12.32
CA SER A 121 8.68 2.69 12.94
C SER A 121 9.02 2.56 14.42
N THR A 122 9.98 3.34 14.89
CA THR A 122 10.35 3.42 16.31
C THR A 122 9.46 4.39 17.10
N GLU A 123 8.63 5.18 16.42
CA GLU A 123 7.77 6.18 17.06
C GLU A 123 6.55 5.58 17.77
N LEU A 124 6.27 4.30 17.55
CA LEU A 124 5.12 3.61 18.13
C LEU A 124 5.41 2.94 19.47
N ALA A 125 6.57 3.14 20.03
CA ALA A 125 6.97 2.52 21.29
C ALA A 125 6.47 3.25 22.54
N THR A 126 5.48 4.10 22.40
CA THR A 126 4.87 4.83 23.54
C THR A 126 3.45 4.43 23.79
#